data_644f38a32bb83c2279f5b9d0c3c48abf
#
_entry.id   644f38a32bb83c2279f5b9d0c3c48abf
#
_cell.length_a   1.000
_cell.length_b   1.000
_cell.length_c   1.000
_cell.angle_alpha   90.00
_cell.angle_beta   90.00
_cell.angle_gamma   90.00
#
_symmetry.space_group_name_H-M   'P 1'
#
loop_
_entity.id
_entity.type
_entity.pdbx_description
1 polymer ?
#
loop_
_entity_poly.entity_id
_entity_poly.type
_entity_poly.pdbx_seq_one_letter_code
_entity_poly.pdbx_strand_id
1 'polypeptide(L)'
;MKLWEYMQGKMQAYAQRAAFAGSGITYADLLALKETGDGGRLKLCEGSTREEQALAILKCIAGGDVAVPVASDYGIKQYDFVRETVKCDSQIYDELAFLMFTSGTTGTPKGVMLTHENIITNLEYISSYFDLKDAKSICIGRPLVHIAVLTGELLYGLINGLRIYFYEEAFMPSRLISCLTENRIEVFCATPTLYSSLAHCMSKATPPIKVAAISGERLTKNTAAFISDRFPETRFYNVYGLTEHSPRVSALLPQEFIKKAGSVGKPIGDVQMTIEHGELLVKSPCVMKGYYKYEQKNKVKNGWLYTGDVAHTDEEGYY
;
A
#
# COMPACT_ATOMS: atom_id res chain seq x y z
N MET A 1 -19.03 -9.50 1.11
CA MET A 1 -18.67 -8.95 -0.24
C MET A 1 -17.22 -9.24 -0.50
N LYS A 2 -16.88 -9.79 -1.67
CA LYS A 2 -15.48 -10.02 -2.05
C LYS A 2 -14.82 -8.71 -2.51
N LEU A 3 -13.51 -8.61 -2.37
CA LEU A 3 -12.73 -7.41 -2.73
C LEU A 3 -12.92 -7.01 -4.21
N TRP A 4 -12.97 -7.99 -5.11
CA TRP A 4 -13.15 -7.71 -6.54
C TRP A 4 -14.52 -7.10 -6.84
N GLU A 5 -15.60 -7.60 -6.26
CA GLU A 5 -16.95 -7.03 -6.37
C GLU A 5 -17.00 -5.57 -5.90
N TYR A 6 -16.37 -5.28 -4.75
CA TYR A 6 -16.24 -3.92 -4.24
C TYR A 6 -15.51 -3.00 -5.23
N MET A 7 -14.38 -3.46 -5.76
CA MET A 7 -13.59 -2.71 -6.72
C MET A 7 -14.36 -2.48 -8.03
N GLN A 8 -15.02 -3.51 -8.57
CA GLN A 8 -15.83 -3.40 -9.78
C GLN A 8 -16.90 -2.31 -9.60
N GLY A 9 -17.62 -2.30 -8.50
CA GLY A 9 -18.62 -1.27 -8.20
C GLY A 9 -18.07 0.15 -8.24
N LYS A 10 -16.84 0.36 -7.74
CA LYS A 10 -16.16 1.68 -7.76
C LYS A 10 -15.61 2.03 -9.14
N MET A 11 -14.99 1.07 -9.84
CA MET A 11 -14.35 1.28 -11.14
C MET A 11 -15.33 1.50 -12.31
N GLN A 12 -16.59 1.05 -12.18
CA GLN A 12 -17.59 1.15 -13.24
C GLN A 12 -17.76 2.57 -13.79
N ALA A 13 -17.65 3.59 -12.95
CA ALA A 13 -17.76 5.00 -13.36
C ALA A 13 -16.62 5.46 -14.28
N TYR A 14 -15.54 4.68 -14.37
CA TYR A 14 -14.32 5.02 -15.09
C TYR A 14 -14.06 4.14 -16.32
N ALA A 15 -15.00 3.29 -16.74
CA ALA A 15 -14.81 2.26 -17.76
C ALA A 15 -14.13 2.75 -19.05
N GLN A 16 -14.40 3.99 -19.48
CA GLN A 16 -13.84 4.59 -20.70
C GLN A 16 -12.42 5.18 -20.53
N ARG A 17 -11.86 5.14 -19.31
CA ARG A 17 -10.54 5.72 -19.04
C ARG A 17 -9.44 4.68 -19.19
N ALA A 18 -8.22 5.15 -19.51
CA ALA A 18 -7.01 4.33 -19.40
C ALA A 18 -6.73 4.06 -17.91
N ALA A 19 -6.51 2.79 -17.56
CA ALA A 19 -6.13 2.34 -16.23
C ALA A 19 -4.60 2.26 -16.10
N PHE A 20 -3.93 1.57 -17.05
CA PHE A 20 -2.47 1.43 -17.07
C PHE A 20 -1.87 2.21 -18.22
N ALA A 21 -0.86 3.01 -17.92
CA ALA A 21 -0.28 3.92 -18.90
C ALA A 21 0.67 3.21 -19.88
N GLY A 22 1.37 2.15 -19.45
CA GLY A 22 2.35 1.43 -20.25
C GLY A 22 1.71 0.59 -21.35
N SER A 23 0.83 -0.33 -20.99
CA SER A 23 0.12 -1.22 -21.94
C SER A 23 -1.09 -0.59 -22.61
N GLY A 24 -1.61 0.51 -22.09
CA GLY A 24 -2.86 1.10 -22.55
C GLY A 24 -4.12 0.34 -22.09
N ILE A 25 -4.00 -0.59 -21.15
CA ILE A 25 -5.15 -1.28 -20.53
C ILE A 25 -6.13 -0.25 -19.97
N THR A 26 -7.39 -0.39 -20.34
CA THR A 26 -8.48 0.47 -19.90
C THR A 26 -9.17 -0.09 -18.65
N TYR A 27 -9.98 0.73 -17.98
CA TYR A 27 -10.86 0.27 -16.93
C TYR A 27 -11.88 -0.76 -17.43
N ALA A 28 -12.35 -0.64 -18.68
CA ALA A 28 -13.24 -1.63 -19.29
C ALA A 28 -12.56 -3.01 -19.42
N ASP A 29 -11.25 -3.03 -19.78
CA ASP A 29 -10.49 -4.27 -19.86
C ASP A 29 -10.34 -4.92 -18.49
N LEU A 30 -10.07 -4.12 -17.43
CA LEU A 30 -10.02 -4.62 -16.06
C LEU A 30 -11.37 -5.14 -15.59
N LEU A 31 -12.47 -4.42 -15.85
CA LEU A 31 -13.82 -4.85 -15.50
C LEU A 31 -14.26 -6.14 -16.22
N ALA A 32 -13.67 -6.42 -17.39
CA ALA A 32 -13.90 -7.65 -18.15
C ALA A 32 -13.14 -8.87 -17.62
N LEU A 33 -12.27 -8.71 -16.61
CA LEU A 33 -11.60 -9.84 -15.96
C LEU A 33 -12.65 -10.73 -15.32
N LYS A 34 -12.57 -12.03 -15.65
CA LYS A 34 -13.55 -13.04 -15.22
C LYS A 34 -12.94 -13.97 -14.19
N GLU A 35 -13.80 -14.54 -13.39
CA GLU A 35 -13.48 -15.68 -12.57
C GLU A 35 -13.07 -16.87 -13.47
N THR A 36 -11.82 -17.29 -13.37
CA THR A 36 -11.28 -18.45 -14.09
C THR A 36 -10.73 -19.50 -13.14
N GLY A 37 -10.85 -19.28 -11.83
CA GLY A 37 -10.31 -20.14 -10.78
C GLY A 37 -11.37 -20.95 -10.04
N ASP A 38 -10.90 -21.94 -9.28
CA ASP A 38 -11.74 -22.73 -8.35
C ASP A 38 -12.15 -21.95 -7.10
N GLY A 39 -11.60 -20.71 -6.94
CA GLY A 39 -11.81 -19.82 -5.81
C GLY A 39 -11.07 -20.22 -4.52
N GLY A 40 -10.58 -19.22 -3.79
CA GLY A 40 -9.97 -19.39 -2.47
C GLY A 40 -8.61 -20.10 -2.41
N ARG A 41 -7.96 -20.39 -3.55
CA ARG A 41 -6.63 -21.02 -3.58
C ARG A 41 -5.52 -20.00 -3.55
N LEU A 42 -4.40 -20.33 -2.90
CA LEU A 42 -3.20 -19.51 -2.95
C LEU A 42 -2.62 -19.51 -4.37
N LYS A 43 -2.41 -18.33 -4.95
CA LYS A 43 -1.77 -18.17 -6.27
C LYS A 43 -0.64 -17.18 -6.22
N LEU A 44 0.54 -17.59 -6.71
CA LEU A 44 1.67 -16.69 -6.91
C LEU A 44 1.30 -15.61 -7.94
N CYS A 45 1.58 -14.36 -7.60
CA CYS A 45 1.41 -13.22 -8.48
C CYS A 45 2.78 -12.62 -8.78
N GLU A 46 3.31 -13.01 -9.93
CA GLU A 46 4.62 -12.64 -10.46
C GLU A 46 4.47 -11.78 -11.70
N GLY A 47 5.52 -11.09 -12.09
CA GLY A 47 5.63 -10.35 -13.34
C GLY A 47 7.06 -9.90 -13.56
N SER A 48 7.49 -9.80 -14.82
CA SER A 48 8.79 -9.24 -15.21
C SER A 48 8.81 -7.72 -14.98
N THR A 49 7.65 -7.10 -14.99
CA THR A 49 7.40 -5.70 -14.68
C THR A 49 6.37 -5.55 -13.55
N ARG A 50 6.33 -4.36 -12.92
CA ARG A 50 5.29 -4.05 -11.92
C ARG A 50 3.89 -4.07 -12.53
N GLU A 51 3.76 -3.64 -13.78
CA GLU A 51 2.49 -3.65 -14.50
C GLU A 51 1.98 -5.08 -14.71
N GLU A 52 2.85 -6.00 -15.16
CA GLU A 52 2.50 -7.42 -15.29
C GLU A 52 2.13 -8.04 -13.94
N GLN A 53 2.87 -7.73 -12.89
CA GLN A 53 2.56 -8.18 -11.54
C GLN A 53 1.22 -7.64 -11.04
N ALA A 54 0.93 -6.35 -11.28
CA ALA A 54 -0.35 -5.74 -10.94
C ALA A 54 -1.51 -6.47 -11.64
N LEU A 55 -1.35 -6.76 -12.93
CA LEU A 55 -2.36 -7.50 -13.70
C LEU A 55 -2.53 -8.93 -13.20
N ALA A 56 -1.44 -9.62 -12.82
CA ALA A 56 -1.50 -10.96 -12.22
C ALA A 56 -2.28 -10.94 -10.89
N ILE A 57 -2.03 -9.93 -10.04
CA ILE A 57 -2.76 -9.74 -8.77
C ILE A 57 -4.25 -9.51 -9.05
N LEU A 58 -4.59 -8.60 -9.97
CA LEU A 58 -5.99 -8.28 -10.30
C LEU A 58 -6.73 -9.47 -10.89
N LYS A 59 -6.10 -10.24 -11.78
CA LYS A 59 -6.67 -11.49 -12.31
C LYS A 59 -6.90 -12.53 -11.21
N CYS A 60 -5.98 -12.65 -10.27
CA CYS A 60 -6.08 -13.57 -9.15
C CYS A 60 -7.30 -13.24 -8.26
N ILE A 61 -7.45 -11.98 -7.82
CA ILE A 61 -8.58 -11.58 -6.99
C ILE A 61 -9.91 -11.58 -7.77
N ALA A 62 -9.89 -11.30 -9.09
CA ALA A 62 -11.06 -11.42 -9.95
C ALA A 62 -11.52 -12.89 -10.09
N GLY A 63 -10.58 -13.81 -10.08
CA GLY A 63 -10.84 -15.27 -10.06
C GLY A 63 -11.31 -15.81 -8.69
N GLY A 64 -11.41 -14.94 -7.68
CA GLY A 64 -11.79 -15.34 -6.32
C GLY A 64 -10.69 -16.07 -5.55
N ASP A 65 -9.45 -16.11 -6.06
CA ASP A 65 -8.30 -16.73 -5.43
C ASP A 65 -7.54 -15.76 -4.50
N VAL A 66 -6.67 -16.31 -3.67
CA VAL A 66 -5.82 -15.55 -2.73
C VAL A 66 -4.53 -15.14 -3.41
N ALA A 67 -4.32 -13.86 -3.62
CA ALA A 67 -3.11 -13.38 -4.26
C ALA A 67 -1.91 -13.41 -3.30
N VAL A 68 -0.80 -13.98 -3.79
CA VAL A 68 0.49 -14.06 -3.10
C VAL A 68 1.53 -13.30 -3.95
N PRO A 69 1.68 -11.97 -3.76
CA PRO A 69 2.66 -11.19 -4.50
C PRO A 69 4.09 -11.59 -4.14
N VAL A 70 4.94 -11.74 -5.15
CA VAL A 70 6.35 -12.12 -4.99
C VAL A 70 7.24 -11.03 -5.59
N ALA A 71 8.24 -10.58 -4.84
CA ALA A 71 9.18 -9.59 -5.35
C ALA A 71 10.20 -10.23 -6.29
N SER A 72 10.53 -9.52 -7.37
CA SER A 72 11.57 -9.93 -8.32
C SER A 72 12.98 -9.94 -7.71
N ASP A 73 13.18 -9.21 -6.60
CA ASP A 73 14.44 -9.11 -5.87
C ASP A 73 14.50 -10.00 -4.62
N TYR A 74 13.53 -10.90 -4.43
CA TYR A 74 13.64 -11.90 -3.38
C TYR A 74 14.89 -12.74 -3.58
N GLY A 75 15.66 -12.92 -2.52
CA GLY A 75 16.77 -13.89 -2.54
C GLY A 75 16.20 -15.30 -2.85
N ILE A 76 17.00 -16.12 -3.54
CA ILE A 76 16.61 -17.47 -4.00
C ILE A 76 15.90 -18.27 -2.90
N LYS A 77 16.46 -18.28 -1.69
CA LYS A 77 15.90 -19.03 -0.54
C LYS A 77 14.50 -18.53 -0.13
N GLN A 78 14.27 -17.22 -0.17
CA GLN A 78 12.97 -16.63 0.20
C GLN A 78 11.94 -16.92 -0.90
N TYR A 79 12.33 -16.79 -2.16
CA TYR A 79 11.49 -17.11 -3.30
C TYR A 79 11.08 -18.59 -3.29
N ASP A 80 12.03 -19.51 -3.15
CA ASP A 80 11.76 -20.94 -3.10
C ASP A 80 10.83 -21.29 -1.94
N PHE A 81 11.04 -20.71 -0.76
CA PHE A 81 10.16 -20.89 0.40
C PHE A 81 8.71 -20.48 0.10
N VAL A 82 8.49 -19.31 -0.48
CA VAL A 82 7.14 -18.82 -0.81
C VAL A 82 6.50 -19.71 -1.88
N ARG A 83 7.25 -20.04 -2.93
CA ARG A 83 6.81 -20.91 -4.04
C ARG A 83 6.40 -22.29 -3.55
N GLU A 84 7.24 -22.95 -2.77
CA GLU A 84 6.93 -24.28 -2.21
C GLU A 84 5.74 -24.20 -1.24
N THR A 85 5.63 -23.14 -0.45
CA THR A 85 4.49 -22.91 0.44
C THR A 85 3.18 -22.89 -0.34
N VAL A 86 3.11 -22.13 -1.44
CA VAL A 86 1.92 -22.04 -2.29
C VAL A 86 1.63 -23.34 -3.02
N LYS A 87 2.67 -23.99 -3.59
CA LYS A 87 2.54 -25.22 -4.34
C LYS A 87 2.02 -26.40 -3.50
N CYS A 88 2.46 -26.48 -2.24
CA CYS A 88 2.10 -27.57 -1.33
C CYS A 88 0.78 -27.31 -0.59
N ASP A 89 0.16 -26.14 -0.75
CA ASP A 89 -1.10 -25.82 -0.10
C ASP A 89 -2.29 -26.18 -0.99
N SER A 90 -3.16 -27.05 -0.48
CA SER A 90 -4.39 -27.48 -1.16
C SER A 90 -5.66 -26.97 -0.48
N GLN A 91 -5.53 -26.14 0.56
CA GLN A 91 -6.67 -25.61 1.29
C GLN A 91 -7.38 -24.50 0.50
N ILE A 92 -8.64 -24.26 0.86
CA ILE A 92 -9.49 -23.20 0.31
C ILE A 92 -9.66 -22.13 1.39
N TYR A 93 -9.43 -20.87 1.01
CA TYR A 93 -9.46 -19.71 1.90
C TYR A 93 -10.41 -18.64 1.35
N ASP A 94 -11.71 -18.92 1.31
CA ASP A 94 -12.72 -18.02 0.71
C ASP A 94 -12.78 -16.61 1.29
N GLU A 95 -12.33 -16.45 2.53
CA GLU A 95 -12.29 -15.15 3.21
C GLU A 95 -11.04 -14.33 2.92
N LEU A 96 -9.95 -14.95 2.42
CA LEU A 96 -8.69 -14.26 2.20
C LEU A 96 -8.64 -13.57 0.82
N ALA A 97 -8.14 -12.35 0.79
CA ALA A 97 -7.77 -11.64 -0.42
C ALA A 97 -6.28 -11.79 -0.72
N PHE A 98 -5.44 -11.70 0.32
CA PHE A 98 -3.99 -11.72 0.18
C PHE A 98 -3.30 -12.58 1.24
N LEU A 99 -2.20 -13.20 0.84
CA LEU A 99 -1.18 -13.75 1.72
C LEU A 99 0.12 -12.99 1.45
N MET A 100 0.50 -12.10 2.40
CA MET A 100 1.65 -11.20 2.24
C MET A 100 2.84 -11.71 3.05
N PHE A 101 3.94 -12.07 2.38
CA PHE A 101 5.15 -12.50 3.08
C PHE A 101 6.00 -11.31 3.50
N THR A 102 6.33 -11.24 4.79
CA THR A 102 7.23 -10.23 5.35
C THR A 102 8.56 -10.87 5.72
N SER A 103 9.66 -10.11 5.56
CA SER A 103 10.98 -10.51 6.07
C SER A 103 10.96 -10.50 7.60
N GLY A 104 10.68 -11.64 8.21
CA GLY A 104 10.71 -11.73 9.67
C GLY A 104 12.10 -11.45 10.23
N THR A 105 12.19 -10.76 11.36
CA THR A 105 13.46 -10.53 12.12
C THR A 105 14.18 -11.83 12.50
N THR A 106 13.52 -12.98 12.38
CA THR A 106 14.05 -14.32 12.65
C THR A 106 14.56 -15.06 11.42
N GLY A 107 14.63 -14.39 10.25
CA GLY A 107 15.16 -14.95 9.00
C GLY A 107 14.17 -15.81 8.19
N THR A 108 13.10 -16.34 8.77
CA THR A 108 12.06 -17.08 8.04
C THR A 108 10.90 -16.12 7.69
N PRO A 109 10.50 -16.02 6.42
CA PRO A 109 9.37 -15.18 6.02
C PRO A 109 8.07 -15.60 6.74
N LYS A 110 7.28 -14.62 7.18
CA LYS A 110 5.97 -14.86 7.78
C LYS A 110 4.88 -14.45 6.80
N GLY A 111 3.94 -15.34 6.53
CA GLY A 111 2.78 -15.04 5.69
C GLY A 111 1.67 -14.39 6.53
N VAL A 112 1.36 -13.13 6.25
CA VAL A 112 0.27 -12.37 6.89
C VAL A 112 -1.01 -12.64 6.11
N MET A 113 -2.03 -13.19 6.76
CA MET A 113 -3.33 -13.51 6.15
C MET A 113 -4.27 -12.30 6.23
N LEU A 114 -4.61 -11.72 5.08
CA LEU A 114 -5.47 -10.55 4.97
C LEU A 114 -6.78 -10.91 4.28
N THR A 115 -7.89 -10.65 4.97
CA THR A 115 -9.23 -10.97 4.45
C THR A 115 -9.72 -9.89 3.46
N HIS A 116 -10.74 -10.22 2.69
CA HIS A 116 -11.44 -9.25 1.84
C HIS A 116 -11.95 -8.06 2.68
N GLU A 117 -12.52 -8.32 3.85
CA GLU A 117 -13.02 -7.30 4.76
C GLU A 117 -11.91 -6.38 5.26
N ASN A 118 -10.75 -6.94 5.66
CA ASN A 118 -9.61 -6.13 6.11
C ASN A 118 -9.21 -5.08 5.05
N ILE A 119 -9.10 -5.51 3.78
CA ILE A 119 -8.68 -4.64 2.67
C ILE A 119 -9.76 -3.61 2.34
N ILE A 120 -11.02 -4.04 2.20
CA ILE A 120 -12.14 -3.14 1.88
C ILE A 120 -12.27 -2.05 2.94
N THR A 121 -12.30 -2.44 4.22
CA THR A 121 -12.41 -1.48 5.33
C THR A 121 -11.22 -0.50 5.34
N ASN A 122 -9.99 -0.99 5.07
CA ASN A 122 -8.84 -0.10 5.01
C ASN A 122 -8.91 0.88 3.83
N LEU A 123 -9.40 0.44 2.66
CA LEU A 123 -9.66 1.33 1.51
C LEU A 123 -10.70 2.42 1.85
N GLU A 124 -11.76 2.07 2.59
CA GLU A 124 -12.78 3.03 3.04
C GLU A 124 -12.19 4.02 4.05
N TYR A 125 -11.37 3.57 4.99
CA TYR A 125 -10.67 4.47 5.93
C TYR A 125 -9.68 5.38 5.20
N ILE A 126 -8.94 4.90 4.19
CA ILE A 126 -8.10 5.75 3.35
C ILE A 126 -8.94 6.82 2.65
N SER A 127 -10.12 6.44 2.14
CA SER A 127 -11.04 7.36 1.45
C SER A 127 -11.56 8.48 2.36
N SER A 128 -11.56 8.29 3.68
CA SER A 128 -12.05 9.30 4.63
C SER A 128 -11.09 10.49 4.82
N TYR A 129 -9.79 10.31 4.50
CA TYR A 129 -8.80 11.37 4.74
C TYR A 129 -7.91 11.68 3.53
N PHE A 130 -7.64 10.69 2.66
CA PHE A 130 -6.70 10.85 1.53
C PHE A 130 -7.45 11.27 0.27
N ASP A 131 -7.62 12.58 0.08
CA ASP A 131 -8.43 13.15 -0.99
C ASP A 131 -7.66 13.20 -2.32
N LEU A 132 -8.15 12.43 -3.31
CA LEU A 132 -7.63 12.35 -4.68
C LEU A 132 -8.57 12.97 -5.73
N LYS A 133 -9.62 13.73 -5.33
CA LYS A 133 -10.64 14.24 -6.26
C LYS A 133 -10.08 15.03 -7.45
N ASP A 134 -9.00 15.79 -7.23
CA ASP A 134 -8.38 16.63 -8.26
C ASP A 134 -7.21 15.95 -8.96
N ALA A 135 -6.96 14.67 -8.69
CA ALA A 135 -5.88 13.92 -9.29
C ALA A 135 -6.39 12.98 -10.38
N LYS A 136 -5.58 12.78 -11.42
CA LYS A 136 -5.89 11.93 -12.60
C LYS A 136 -4.85 10.83 -12.81
N SER A 137 -3.71 10.92 -12.17
CA SER A 137 -2.59 10.01 -12.38
C SER A 137 -1.81 9.75 -11.09
N ILE A 138 -1.31 8.53 -10.97
CA ILE A 138 -0.41 8.12 -9.89
C ILE A 138 0.79 7.37 -10.50
N CYS A 139 1.99 7.60 -9.95
CA CYS A 139 3.16 6.81 -10.27
C CYS A 139 3.48 5.85 -9.13
N ILE A 140 3.59 4.56 -9.46
CA ILE A 140 4.00 3.50 -8.53
C ILE A 140 5.44 3.11 -8.83
N GLY A 141 6.34 3.50 -7.94
CA GLY A 141 7.79 3.21 -8.06
C GLY A 141 8.29 2.15 -7.09
N ARG A 142 7.49 1.77 -6.11
CA ARG A 142 7.83 0.77 -5.08
C ARG A 142 7.26 -0.61 -5.42
N PRO A 143 7.88 -1.72 -4.94
CA PRO A 143 7.38 -3.07 -5.20
C PRO A 143 5.97 -3.33 -4.65
N LEU A 144 5.14 -4.05 -5.41
CA LEU A 144 3.76 -4.41 -5.04
C LEU A 144 3.65 -5.46 -3.94
N VAL A 145 4.76 -6.06 -3.51
CA VAL A 145 4.82 -6.95 -2.34
C VAL A 145 4.66 -6.19 -1.01
N HIS A 146 4.78 -4.86 -1.04
CA HIS A 146 4.48 -4.02 0.11
C HIS A 146 2.99 -3.68 0.14
N ILE A 147 2.29 -4.11 1.17
CA ILE A 147 0.85 -3.86 1.32
C ILE A 147 0.48 -2.37 1.24
N ALA A 148 1.38 -1.48 1.68
CA ALA A 148 1.19 -0.04 1.58
C ALA A 148 1.10 0.45 0.12
N VAL A 149 1.85 -0.20 -0.78
CA VAL A 149 1.83 0.08 -2.22
C VAL A 149 0.63 -0.60 -2.87
N LEU A 150 0.42 -1.88 -2.55
CA LEU A 150 -0.69 -2.67 -3.10
C LEU A 150 -2.04 -2.03 -2.76
N THR A 151 -2.34 -1.83 -1.48
CA THR A 151 -3.64 -1.27 -1.05
C THR A 151 -3.69 0.24 -1.23
N GLY A 152 -2.69 0.98 -0.72
CA GLY A 152 -2.72 2.44 -0.65
C GLY A 152 -2.38 3.17 -1.95
N GLU A 153 -1.83 2.50 -2.96
CA GLU A 153 -1.48 3.10 -4.24
C GLU A 153 -2.21 2.41 -5.39
N LEU A 154 -2.00 1.09 -5.61
CA LEU A 154 -2.62 0.38 -6.73
C LEU A 154 -4.14 0.29 -6.58
N LEU A 155 -4.63 -0.40 -5.54
CA LEU A 155 -6.07 -0.63 -5.38
C LEU A 155 -6.80 0.70 -5.14
N TYR A 156 -6.23 1.58 -4.29
CA TYR A 156 -6.82 2.88 -4.00
C TYR A 156 -6.82 3.80 -5.23
N GLY A 157 -5.76 3.80 -6.02
CA GLY A 157 -5.70 4.52 -7.30
C GLY A 157 -6.76 4.05 -8.28
N LEU A 158 -6.94 2.73 -8.42
CA LEU A 158 -7.94 2.13 -9.32
C LEU A 158 -9.37 2.47 -8.90
N ILE A 159 -9.74 2.35 -7.62
CA ILE A 159 -11.11 2.68 -7.18
C ILE A 159 -11.44 4.19 -7.28
N ASN A 160 -10.42 5.05 -7.45
CA ASN A 160 -10.57 6.49 -7.68
C ASN A 160 -10.41 6.90 -9.16
N GLY A 161 -10.28 5.96 -10.08
CA GLY A 161 -10.22 6.22 -11.52
C GLY A 161 -8.92 6.88 -11.99
N LEU A 162 -7.81 6.71 -11.26
CA LEU A 162 -6.51 7.25 -11.64
C LEU A 162 -5.87 6.40 -12.74
N ARG A 163 -5.14 7.06 -13.65
CA ARG A 163 -4.23 6.40 -14.57
C ARG A 163 -2.95 6.03 -13.83
N ILE A 164 -2.62 4.73 -13.79
CA ILE A 164 -1.46 4.19 -13.10
C ILE A 164 -0.26 4.18 -14.03
N TYR A 165 0.83 4.79 -13.59
CA TYR A 165 2.16 4.68 -14.19
C TYR A 165 3.03 3.80 -13.30
N PHE A 166 3.65 2.78 -13.86
CA PHE A 166 4.65 1.97 -13.17
C PHE A 166 6.04 2.46 -13.55
N TYR A 167 6.84 2.88 -12.56
CA TYR A 167 8.23 3.27 -12.79
C TYR A 167 9.10 2.02 -12.72
N GLU A 168 9.56 1.56 -13.88
CA GLU A 168 10.27 0.27 -14.02
C GLU A 168 11.79 0.41 -14.01
N GLU A 169 12.32 1.63 -14.15
CA GLU A 169 13.75 1.86 -14.20
C GLU A 169 14.41 1.70 -12.82
N ALA A 170 15.72 1.43 -12.81
CA ALA A 170 16.52 1.50 -11.60
C ALA A 170 16.43 2.91 -11.00
N PHE A 171 16.32 2.99 -9.68
CA PHE A 171 16.14 4.27 -9.00
C PHE A 171 17.32 5.22 -9.27
N MET A 172 17.01 6.31 -9.95
CA MET A 172 17.87 7.47 -10.15
C MET A 172 17.03 8.72 -10.00
N PRO A 173 17.29 9.60 -9.02
CA PRO A 173 16.43 10.75 -8.70
C PRO A 173 16.12 11.63 -9.92
N SER A 174 17.11 11.96 -10.76
CA SER A 174 16.92 12.78 -11.95
C SER A 174 15.99 12.14 -12.98
N ARG A 175 16.11 10.84 -13.23
CA ARG A 175 15.25 10.09 -14.16
C ARG A 175 13.81 10.01 -13.63
N LEU A 176 13.67 9.77 -12.32
CA LEU A 176 12.35 9.74 -11.71
C LEU A 176 11.68 11.13 -11.79
N ILE A 177 12.40 12.22 -11.53
CA ILE A 177 11.90 13.59 -11.70
C ILE A 177 11.43 13.83 -13.15
N SER A 178 12.22 13.43 -14.15
CA SER A 178 11.84 13.53 -15.57
C SER A 178 10.56 12.73 -15.83
N CYS A 179 10.50 11.48 -15.38
CA CYS A 179 9.32 10.63 -15.55
C CYS A 179 8.06 11.27 -14.91
N LEU A 180 8.15 11.76 -13.68
CA LEU A 180 7.05 12.42 -12.99
C LEU A 180 6.57 13.68 -13.70
N THR A 181 7.51 14.44 -14.28
CA THR A 181 7.22 15.70 -14.96
C THR A 181 6.62 15.46 -16.35
N GLU A 182 7.25 14.64 -17.18
CA GLU A 182 6.84 14.35 -18.57
C GLU A 182 5.46 13.67 -18.63
N ASN A 183 5.21 12.76 -17.68
CA ASN A 183 3.92 12.06 -17.57
C ASN A 183 2.88 12.81 -16.76
N ARG A 184 3.21 14.03 -16.29
CA ARG A 184 2.32 14.89 -15.48
C ARG A 184 1.69 14.14 -14.33
N ILE A 185 2.54 13.47 -13.53
CA ILE A 185 2.09 12.69 -12.38
C ILE A 185 1.60 13.62 -11.27
N GLU A 186 0.39 13.39 -10.82
CA GLU A 186 -0.28 14.23 -9.81
C GLU A 186 -0.29 13.59 -8.41
N VAL A 187 -0.12 12.26 -8.33
CA VAL A 187 0.02 11.53 -7.05
C VAL A 187 1.31 10.73 -7.06
N PHE A 188 2.11 10.90 -6.02
CA PHE A 188 3.31 10.09 -5.83
C PHE A 188 3.51 9.79 -4.33
N CYS A 189 3.60 8.51 -3.97
CA CYS A 189 3.79 8.07 -2.59
C CYS A 189 5.19 7.47 -2.42
N ALA A 190 5.90 7.88 -1.38
CA ALA A 190 7.29 7.46 -1.18
C ALA A 190 7.72 7.52 0.28
N THR A 191 8.96 7.08 0.53
CA THR A 191 9.59 7.25 1.84
C THR A 191 10.14 8.67 2.02
N PRO A 192 10.36 9.13 3.27
CA PRO A 192 11.04 10.41 3.54
C PRO A 192 12.38 10.54 2.83
N THR A 193 13.19 9.48 2.82
CA THR A 193 14.50 9.43 2.17
C THR A 193 14.38 9.63 0.66
N LEU A 194 13.41 8.98 0.01
CA LEU A 194 13.21 9.10 -1.43
C LEU A 194 12.79 10.54 -1.79
N TYR A 195 11.83 11.14 -1.07
CA TYR A 195 11.43 12.53 -1.29
C TYR A 195 12.57 13.51 -1.06
N SER A 196 13.39 13.32 -0.03
CA SER A 196 14.61 14.11 0.19
C SER A 196 15.57 14.02 -0.99
N SER A 197 15.77 12.83 -1.54
CA SER A 197 16.64 12.62 -2.70
C SER A 197 16.13 13.35 -3.94
N LEU A 198 14.81 13.30 -4.20
CA LEU A 198 14.19 14.08 -5.28
C LEU A 198 14.39 15.58 -5.04
N ALA A 199 14.08 16.07 -3.84
CA ALA A 199 14.19 17.47 -3.48
C ALA A 199 15.61 18.04 -3.67
N HIS A 200 16.66 17.26 -3.36
CA HIS A 200 18.05 17.65 -3.59
C HIS A 200 18.41 17.69 -5.09
N CYS A 201 17.87 16.80 -5.89
CA CYS A 201 18.17 16.71 -7.33
C CYS A 201 17.33 17.65 -8.20
N MET A 202 16.26 18.25 -7.65
CA MET A 202 15.43 19.19 -8.40
C MET A 202 16.18 20.48 -8.73
N SER A 203 16.17 20.85 -10.02
CA SER A 203 16.71 22.12 -10.49
C SER A 203 15.64 23.22 -10.54
N LYS A 204 15.08 23.49 -11.72
CA LYS A 204 14.08 24.56 -11.92
C LYS A 204 12.66 24.04 -12.13
N ALA A 205 12.50 22.81 -12.59
CA ALA A 205 11.18 22.22 -12.86
C ALA A 205 10.76 21.32 -11.68
N THR A 206 9.61 21.64 -11.09
CA THR A 206 8.98 20.81 -10.07
C THR A 206 7.97 19.89 -10.73
N PRO A 207 7.99 18.56 -10.47
CA PRO A 207 6.92 17.67 -10.91
C PRO A 207 5.56 18.16 -10.39
N PRO A 208 4.47 18.03 -11.17
CA PRO A 208 3.16 18.58 -10.82
C PRO A 208 2.42 17.71 -9.80
N ILE A 209 3.12 17.27 -8.75
CA ILE A 209 2.56 16.40 -7.70
C ILE A 209 1.64 17.24 -6.81
N LYS A 210 0.36 16.88 -6.80
CA LYS A 210 -0.66 17.53 -5.96
C LYS A 210 -0.82 16.86 -4.60
N VAL A 211 -0.64 15.52 -4.57
CA VAL A 211 -0.89 14.72 -3.37
C VAL A 211 0.21 13.68 -3.18
N ALA A 212 0.66 13.55 -1.95
CA ALA A 212 1.70 12.60 -1.57
C ALA A 212 1.45 11.97 -0.22
N ALA A 213 1.62 10.64 -0.11
CA ALA A 213 1.72 9.97 1.17
C ALA A 213 3.19 9.58 1.45
N ILE A 214 3.67 10.01 2.60
CA ILE A 214 5.00 9.67 3.12
C ILE A 214 4.85 8.50 4.10
N SER A 215 5.59 7.41 3.91
CA SER A 215 5.48 6.21 4.75
C SER A 215 6.74 5.34 4.72
N GLY A 216 6.80 4.38 5.64
CA GLY A 216 7.85 3.33 5.68
C GLY A 216 9.09 3.69 6.47
N GLU A 217 9.28 4.96 6.81
CA GLU A 217 10.40 5.46 7.62
C GLU A 217 9.93 6.61 8.52
N ARG A 218 10.73 6.91 9.53
CA ARG A 218 10.45 8.05 10.40
C ARG A 218 10.65 9.37 9.67
N LEU A 219 9.61 10.21 9.61
CA LEU A 219 9.68 11.56 9.08
C LEU A 219 10.21 12.52 10.16
N THR A 220 11.37 13.13 9.93
CA THR A 220 11.92 14.15 10.84
C THR A 220 11.35 15.55 10.51
N LYS A 221 11.39 16.47 11.49
CA LYS A 221 10.95 17.87 11.29
C LYS A 221 11.74 18.55 10.17
N ASN A 222 13.06 18.34 10.13
CA ASN A 222 13.91 18.95 9.10
C ASN A 222 13.57 18.40 7.70
N THR A 223 13.35 17.09 7.58
CA THR A 223 12.93 16.47 6.32
C THR A 223 11.57 16.99 5.87
N ALA A 224 10.59 17.08 6.78
CA ALA A 224 9.26 17.60 6.46
C ALA A 224 9.32 19.04 5.94
N ALA A 225 10.05 19.92 6.63
CA ALA A 225 10.23 21.31 6.20
C ALA A 225 10.93 21.39 4.84
N PHE A 226 12.01 20.63 4.65
CA PHE A 226 12.78 20.61 3.40
C PHE A 226 11.96 20.17 2.20
N ILE A 227 11.24 19.04 2.31
CA ILE A 227 10.43 18.56 1.19
C ILE A 227 9.24 19.49 0.90
N SER A 228 8.62 20.07 1.93
CA SER A 228 7.53 21.02 1.75
C SER A 228 7.97 22.31 1.05
N ASP A 229 9.18 22.83 1.34
CA ASP A 229 9.76 23.96 0.64
C ASP A 229 10.01 23.66 -0.84
N ARG A 230 10.46 22.45 -1.15
CA ARG A 230 10.78 22.03 -2.53
C ARG A 230 9.56 21.64 -3.34
N PHE A 231 8.46 21.23 -2.71
CA PHE A 231 7.18 20.84 -3.32
C PHE A 231 6.02 21.66 -2.72
N PRO A 232 5.98 22.98 -2.92
CA PRO A 232 5.06 23.88 -2.21
C PRO A 232 3.57 23.64 -2.53
N GLU A 233 3.27 23.07 -3.72
CA GLU A 233 1.89 22.79 -4.15
C GLU A 233 1.41 21.40 -3.73
N THR A 234 2.28 20.59 -3.09
CA THR A 234 1.96 19.21 -2.74
C THR A 234 1.31 19.12 -1.36
N ARG A 235 0.15 18.50 -1.28
CA ARG A 235 -0.48 18.10 -0.01
C ARG A 235 0.18 16.83 0.50
N PHE A 236 1.05 16.97 1.50
CA PHE A 236 1.73 15.85 2.13
C PHE A 236 0.93 15.25 3.28
N TYR A 237 0.80 13.94 3.28
CA TYR A 237 0.29 13.13 4.39
C TYR A 237 1.43 12.28 4.95
N ASN A 238 1.67 12.28 6.25
CA ASN A 238 2.54 11.28 6.86
C ASN A 238 1.68 10.15 7.41
N VAL A 239 1.92 8.92 6.97
CA VAL A 239 1.04 7.80 7.29
C VAL A 239 1.83 6.65 7.93
N TYR A 240 1.28 6.10 8.98
CA TYR A 240 1.81 4.93 9.64
C TYR A 240 0.92 3.72 9.35
N GLY A 241 1.57 2.57 9.27
CA GLY A 241 0.90 1.32 9.08
C GLY A 241 1.85 0.14 8.99
N LEU A 242 1.28 -1.04 9.01
CA LEU A 242 2.01 -2.32 9.00
C LEU A 242 1.22 -3.36 8.20
N THR A 243 1.90 -4.38 7.73
CA THR A 243 1.29 -5.44 6.92
C THR A 243 0.15 -6.11 7.67
N GLU A 244 0.31 -6.32 8.95
CA GLU A 244 -0.67 -6.92 9.85
C GLU A 244 -1.94 -6.08 10.08
N HIS A 245 -2.00 -4.87 9.47
CA HIS A 245 -3.17 -3.95 9.56
C HIS A 245 -3.69 -3.45 8.20
N SER A 246 -3.25 -4.00 7.06
CA SER A 246 -3.87 -3.91 5.72
C SER A 246 -3.78 -2.62 4.90
N PRO A 247 -2.86 -1.66 5.01
CA PRO A 247 -1.80 -1.37 5.95
C PRO A 247 -2.07 -0.20 6.92
N ARG A 248 -2.96 0.75 6.58
CA ARG A 248 -3.05 2.08 7.19
C ARG A 248 -3.66 2.04 8.60
N VAL A 249 -2.97 2.63 9.56
CA VAL A 249 -3.36 2.73 10.96
C VAL A 249 -3.69 4.17 11.33
N SER A 250 -2.78 5.10 11.02
CA SER A 250 -2.92 6.51 11.35
C SER A 250 -2.41 7.41 10.24
N ALA A 251 -2.84 8.67 10.27
CA ALA A 251 -2.41 9.68 9.31
C ALA A 251 -2.22 11.03 9.98
N LEU A 252 -1.15 11.73 9.59
CA LEU A 252 -0.94 13.15 9.82
C LEU A 252 -1.37 13.90 8.57
N LEU A 253 -2.34 14.81 8.72
CA LEU A 253 -2.95 15.51 7.61
C LEU A 253 -2.08 16.69 7.11
N PRO A 254 -2.29 17.17 5.88
CA PRO A 254 -1.46 18.22 5.28
C PRO A 254 -1.35 19.50 6.10
N GLN A 255 -2.43 19.94 6.73
CA GLN A 255 -2.46 21.15 7.54
C GLN A 255 -1.60 21.07 8.81
N GLU A 256 -1.30 19.86 9.27
CA GLU A 256 -0.49 19.58 10.45
C GLU A 256 0.90 19.01 10.09
N PHE A 257 1.16 18.81 8.80
CA PHE A 257 2.34 18.06 8.33
C PHE A 257 3.66 18.62 8.83
N ILE A 258 3.84 19.95 8.79
CA ILE A 258 5.05 20.62 9.29
C ILE A 258 4.97 20.79 10.82
N LYS A 259 3.83 21.26 11.33
CA LYS A 259 3.66 21.60 12.75
C LYS A 259 3.83 20.37 13.66
N LYS A 260 3.31 19.22 13.23
CA LYS A 260 3.37 17.95 13.96
C LYS A 260 4.35 16.94 13.33
N ALA A 261 5.29 17.42 12.53
CA ALA A 261 6.32 16.55 11.93
C ALA A 261 7.09 15.79 13.00
N GLY A 262 7.27 14.47 12.76
CA GLY A 262 7.78 13.51 13.74
C GLY A 262 6.67 12.65 14.37
N SER A 263 5.41 13.08 14.27
CA SER A 263 4.23 12.29 14.60
C SER A 263 3.77 11.45 13.41
N VAL A 264 3.17 10.30 13.68
CA VAL A 264 2.45 9.48 12.70
C VAL A 264 0.95 9.85 12.61
N GLY A 265 0.55 10.94 13.28
CA GLY A 265 -0.79 11.49 13.22
C GLY A 265 -1.75 10.87 14.22
N LYS A 266 -3.02 10.83 13.83
CA LYS A 266 -4.14 10.28 14.61
C LYS A 266 -4.70 9.03 13.94
N PRO A 267 -5.41 8.14 14.69
CA PRO A 267 -6.09 7.00 14.11
C PRO A 267 -7.01 7.39 12.95
N ILE A 268 -7.09 6.55 11.91
CA ILE A 268 -8.02 6.73 10.80
C ILE A 268 -9.29 5.90 11.00
N GLY A 269 -10.43 6.37 10.50
CA GLY A 269 -11.71 5.66 10.63
C GLY A 269 -11.99 5.27 12.08
N ASP A 270 -12.37 4.01 12.31
CA ASP A 270 -12.66 3.46 13.63
C ASP A 270 -11.47 2.75 14.29
N VAL A 271 -10.25 3.02 13.83
CA VAL A 271 -9.03 2.44 14.41
C VAL A 271 -8.87 2.93 15.84
N GLN A 272 -8.74 2.01 16.77
CA GLN A 272 -8.38 2.29 18.16
C GLN A 272 -6.87 2.06 18.32
N MET A 273 -6.20 3.05 18.89
CA MET A 273 -4.78 2.97 19.25
C MET A 273 -4.63 3.20 20.75
N THR A 274 -3.77 2.43 21.39
CA THR A 274 -3.41 2.61 22.79
C THR A 274 -1.93 2.25 23.00
N ILE A 275 -1.37 2.67 24.13
CA ILE A 275 0.00 2.36 24.49
C ILE A 275 -0.02 1.57 25.80
N GLU A 276 0.56 0.39 25.78
CA GLU A 276 0.69 -0.48 26.95
C GLU A 276 2.16 -0.84 27.12
N HIS A 277 2.72 -0.55 28.29
CA HIS A 277 4.15 -0.74 28.60
C HIS A 277 5.11 -0.11 27.55
N GLY A 278 4.71 1.00 26.92
CA GLY A 278 5.48 1.68 25.89
C GLY A 278 5.30 1.12 24.48
N GLU A 279 4.62 -0.03 24.32
CA GLU A 279 4.31 -0.62 23.03
C GLU A 279 2.99 -0.08 22.48
N LEU A 280 2.95 0.21 21.19
CA LEU A 280 1.74 0.59 20.48
C LEU A 280 0.88 -0.64 20.20
N LEU A 281 -0.38 -0.58 20.61
CA LEU A 281 -1.40 -1.58 20.33
C LEU A 281 -2.47 -0.99 19.42
N VAL A 282 -2.96 -1.79 18.48
CA VAL A 282 -3.96 -1.36 17.50
C VAL A 282 -5.11 -2.36 17.45
N LYS A 283 -6.35 -1.83 17.40
CA LYS A 283 -7.56 -2.64 17.23
C LYS A 283 -8.46 -2.03 16.18
N SER A 284 -8.86 -2.83 15.19
CA SER A 284 -9.82 -2.46 14.15
C SER A 284 -10.21 -3.69 13.32
N PRO A 285 -11.23 -3.58 12.44
CA PRO A 285 -11.54 -4.60 11.43
C PRO A 285 -10.44 -4.82 10.40
N CYS A 286 -9.44 -3.92 10.29
CA CYS A 286 -8.33 -4.03 9.35
C CYS A 286 -7.19 -4.94 9.85
N VAL A 287 -7.25 -5.41 11.11
CA VAL A 287 -6.23 -6.31 11.67
C VAL A 287 -6.30 -7.67 10.97
N MET A 288 -5.14 -8.20 10.61
CA MET A 288 -4.97 -9.50 9.95
C MET A 288 -5.73 -10.62 10.67
N LYS A 289 -6.11 -11.66 9.94
CA LYS A 289 -6.65 -12.89 10.52
C LYS A 289 -5.62 -13.61 11.40
N GLY A 290 -4.34 -13.52 11.07
CA GLY A 290 -3.21 -14.13 11.76
C GLY A 290 -2.06 -14.43 10.81
N TYR A 291 -1.04 -15.12 11.32
CA TYR A 291 0.05 -15.60 10.48
C TYR A 291 -0.25 -17.00 9.94
N TYR A 292 -0.02 -17.19 8.66
CA TYR A 292 -0.18 -18.45 7.95
C TYR A 292 0.69 -19.57 8.57
N LYS A 293 0.07 -20.66 9.02
CA LYS A 293 0.72 -21.82 9.68
C LYS A 293 1.63 -21.46 10.88
N TYR A 294 1.33 -20.34 11.57
CA TYR A 294 2.18 -19.82 12.67
C TYR A 294 1.34 -19.35 13.88
N GLU A 295 0.37 -20.18 14.33
CA GLU A 295 -0.58 -19.83 15.41
C GLU A 295 0.11 -19.44 16.73
N GLN A 296 1.24 -20.09 17.08
CA GLN A 296 1.97 -19.83 18.32
C GLN A 296 2.64 -18.45 18.41
N LYS A 297 2.76 -17.73 17.28
CA LYS A 297 3.37 -16.38 17.20
C LYS A 297 2.36 -15.30 16.86
N ASN A 298 1.07 -15.57 17.08
CA ASN A 298 0.05 -14.59 16.80
C ASN A 298 0.23 -13.35 17.67
N LYS A 299 0.39 -12.20 17.02
CA LYS A 299 0.49 -10.89 17.69
C LYS A 299 -0.87 -10.31 18.08
N VAL A 300 -1.96 -10.98 17.75
CA VAL A 300 -3.32 -10.52 18.06
C VAL A 300 -3.81 -11.21 19.34
N LYS A 301 -4.10 -10.43 20.38
CA LYS A 301 -4.62 -10.92 21.67
C LYS A 301 -5.84 -10.08 22.06
N ASN A 302 -6.95 -10.71 22.36
CA ASN A 302 -8.21 -10.04 22.71
C ASN A 302 -8.64 -8.96 21.70
N GLY A 303 -8.37 -9.18 20.42
CA GLY A 303 -8.65 -8.23 19.34
C GLY A 303 -7.64 -7.08 19.19
N TRP A 304 -6.62 -7.01 20.04
CA TRP A 304 -5.53 -6.05 19.93
C TRP A 304 -4.32 -6.64 19.22
N LEU A 305 -3.83 -5.95 18.22
CA LEU A 305 -2.57 -6.25 17.55
C LEU A 305 -1.43 -5.57 18.30
N TYR A 306 -0.50 -6.35 18.79
CA TYR A 306 0.77 -5.92 19.38
C TYR A 306 1.74 -5.62 18.24
N THR A 307 2.00 -4.32 17.98
CA THR A 307 2.77 -3.92 16.80
C THR A 307 4.25 -4.23 16.90
N GLY A 308 4.81 -4.17 18.10
CA GLY A 308 6.23 -4.20 18.37
C GLY A 308 6.90 -2.82 18.29
N ASP A 309 6.14 -1.78 17.96
CA ASP A 309 6.63 -0.41 17.86
C ASP A 309 6.49 0.32 19.19
N VAL A 310 7.52 1.05 19.59
CA VAL A 310 7.49 1.93 20.76
C VAL A 310 6.89 3.27 20.38
N ALA A 311 5.93 3.74 21.16
CA ALA A 311 5.22 4.99 20.87
C ALA A 311 4.93 5.79 22.16
N HIS A 312 4.59 7.06 21.95
CA HIS A 312 4.00 7.95 22.96
C HIS A 312 3.01 8.88 22.27
N THR A 313 2.13 9.51 23.04
CA THR A 313 1.21 10.54 22.55
C THR A 313 1.59 11.89 23.13
N ASP A 314 1.31 12.96 22.37
CA ASP A 314 1.32 14.31 22.90
C ASP A 314 -0.04 14.66 23.57
N GLU A 315 -0.09 15.85 24.21
CA GLU A 315 -1.31 16.33 24.90
C GLU A 315 -2.50 16.56 23.94
N GLU A 316 -2.25 16.70 22.64
CA GLU A 316 -3.27 16.85 21.59
C GLU A 316 -3.69 15.50 20.97
N GLY A 317 -3.17 14.37 21.45
CA GLY A 317 -3.49 13.02 21.01
C GLY A 317 -2.83 12.61 19.69
N TYR A 318 -1.71 13.21 19.32
CA TYR A 318 -0.88 12.76 18.19
C TYR A 318 0.12 11.71 18.68
N TYR A 319 0.21 10.58 17.95
CA TYR A 319 1.13 9.49 18.24
C TYR A 319 2.49 9.73 17.62
#